data_701f92fd443fef675af527ad59e7c13b
#
_entry.id   701f92fd443fef675af527ad59e7c13b
#
_cell.length_a   1.000
_cell.length_b   1.000
_cell.length_c   1.000
_cell.angle_alpha   90.00
_cell.angle_beta   90.00
_cell.angle_gamma   90.00
#
_symmetry.space_group_name_H-M   'P 1'
#
loop_
_entity.id
_entity.type
_entity.pdbx_description
1 polymer ?
#
loop_
_entity_poly.entity_id
_entity_poly.type
_entity_poly.pdbx_seq_one_letter_code
_entity_poly.pdbx_strand_id
1 'polypeptide(L)'
;MGIRTAAIGVGAIGGSLAGFMSKAEHDVLMIDGWNDHVAAMNEKGLILDGITGEHLVKVNAIHTDQIPEINGYFDLVIIGVKSYDTIKAVRSMLPYMHEDTWVVSPQNSINELQIAPIVGAHRTIGCITTISAAMYKPAHITRTGSVSQSLQEKPICFKVGELDGKITPRLETLVEIFSSAGTTVATDDLWGERWSKMVTNCQRY
;
A
#
# COMPACT_ATOMS: atom_id res chain seq x y z
N MET A 1 -20.60 5.22 5.07
CA MET A 1 -19.92 3.92 5.28
C MET A 1 -18.43 4.16 5.07
N GLY A 2 -17.58 3.58 5.91
CA GLY A 2 -16.12 3.66 5.70
C GLY A 2 -15.70 2.78 4.53
N ILE A 3 -14.55 3.10 3.91
CA ILE A 3 -13.96 2.29 2.83
C ILE A 3 -13.35 1.03 3.43
N ARG A 4 -13.84 -0.15 3.04
CA ARG A 4 -13.31 -1.44 3.45
C ARG A 4 -12.12 -1.79 2.57
N THR A 5 -10.95 -1.97 3.19
CA THR A 5 -9.67 -2.14 2.50
C THR A 5 -9.08 -3.53 2.72
N ALA A 6 -8.53 -4.13 1.66
CA ALA A 6 -7.60 -5.25 1.78
C ALA A 6 -6.20 -4.81 1.34
N ALA A 7 -5.18 -5.16 2.12
CA ALA A 7 -3.79 -4.95 1.76
C ALA A 7 -3.10 -6.32 1.65
N ILE A 8 -2.73 -6.75 0.44
CA ILE A 8 -2.04 -8.01 0.18
C ILE A 8 -0.55 -7.78 -0.09
N GLY A 9 0.30 -8.47 0.69
CA GLY A 9 1.74 -8.26 0.74
C GLY A 9 2.10 -7.15 1.71
N VAL A 10 1.89 -7.40 3.00
CA VAL A 10 2.11 -6.41 4.07
C VAL A 10 3.53 -6.47 4.63
N GLY A 11 4.51 -6.61 3.73
CA GLY A 11 5.93 -6.42 4.05
C GLY A 11 6.26 -4.97 4.41
N ALA A 12 7.52 -4.55 4.27
CA ALA A 12 8.00 -3.25 4.75
C ALA A 12 7.18 -2.05 4.23
N ILE A 13 6.88 -1.98 2.93
CA ILE A 13 6.13 -0.86 2.34
C ILE A 13 4.63 -1.03 2.53
N GLY A 14 4.07 -2.17 2.08
CA GLY A 14 2.64 -2.46 2.19
C GLY A 14 2.16 -2.47 3.64
N GLY A 15 2.92 -3.10 4.53
CA GLY A 15 2.62 -3.14 5.96
C GLY A 15 2.78 -1.79 6.65
N SER A 16 3.75 -0.95 6.22
CA SER A 16 3.86 0.41 6.73
C SER A 16 2.64 1.25 6.36
N LEU A 17 2.18 1.21 5.10
CA LEU A 17 0.98 1.92 4.66
C LEU A 17 -0.26 1.41 5.39
N ALA A 18 -0.53 0.10 5.32
CA ALA A 18 -1.69 -0.53 5.93
C ALA A 18 -1.72 -0.37 7.46
N GLY A 19 -0.54 -0.45 8.11
CA GLY A 19 -0.42 -0.28 9.56
C GLY A 19 -0.76 1.12 10.03
N PHE A 20 -0.30 2.16 9.33
CA PHE A 20 -0.70 3.52 9.66
C PHE A 20 -2.17 3.81 9.34
N MET A 21 -2.73 3.21 8.29
CA MET A 21 -4.17 3.26 8.03
C MET A 21 -4.95 2.62 9.19
N SER A 22 -4.54 1.43 9.65
CA SER A 22 -5.17 0.77 10.83
C SER A 22 -5.02 1.59 12.10
N LYS A 23 -3.86 2.26 12.30
CA LYS A 23 -3.66 3.19 13.43
C LYS A 23 -4.63 4.36 13.39
N ALA A 24 -5.02 4.82 12.21
CA ALA A 24 -6.02 5.87 11.98
C ALA A 24 -7.46 5.34 11.93
N GLU A 25 -7.66 4.10 12.40
CA GLU A 25 -8.98 3.45 12.52
C GLU A 25 -9.70 3.18 11.19
N HIS A 26 -8.96 3.13 10.06
CA HIS A 26 -9.51 2.62 8.81
C HIS A 26 -9.72 1.10 8.90
N ASP A 27 -10.79 0.60 8.25
CA ASP A 27 -11.07 -0.85 8.14
C ASP A 27 -10.11 -1.50 7.15
N VAL A 28 -9.05 -2.13 7.66
CA VAL A 28 -8.00 -2.76 6.85
C VAL A 28 -7.81 -4.22 7.25
N LEU A 29 -8.03 -5.12 6.29
CA LEU A 29 -7.60 -6.51 6.37
C LEU A 29 -6.19 -6.64 5.75
N MET A 30 -5.24 -7.07 6.54
CA MET A 30 -3.86 -7.34 6.11
C MET A 30 -3.72 -8.79 5.68
N ILE A 31 -3.09 -9.05 4.52
CA ILE A 31 -2.93 -10.39 3.96
C ILE A 31 -1.46 -10.60 3.61
N ASP A 32 -0.85 -11.64 4.15
CA ASP A 32 0.55 -12.00 3.85
C ASP A 32 0.75 -13.52 3.78
N GLY A 33 1.77 -13.94 3.05
CA GLY A 33 2.16 -15.35 2.92
C GLY A 33 3.19 -15.82 3.96
N TRP A 34 3.67 -14.94 4.83
CA TRP A 34 4.62 -15.31 5.88
C TRP A 34 3.90 -15.61 7.20
N ASN A 35 3.76 -16.91 7.50
CA ASN A 35 3.01 -17.38 8.67
C ASN A 35 3.43 -16.71 9.99
N ASP A 36 4.75 -16.62 10.26
CA ASP A 36 5.23 -16.03 11.50
C ASP A 36 4.89 -14.53 11.59
N HIS A 37 4.87 -13.83 10.46
CA HIS A 37 4.50 -12.43 10.40
C HIS A 37 3.01 -12.23 10.72
N VAL A 38 2.14 -13.02 10.11
CA VAL A 38 0.69 -13.00 10.37
C VAL A 38 0.38 -13.38 11.83
N ALA A 39 1.00 -14.45 12.33
CA ALA A 39 0.80 -14.89 13.71
C ALA A 39 1.24 -13.81 14.71
N ALA A 40 2.42 -13.21 14.51
CA ALA A 40 2.95 -12.17 15.38
C ALA A 40 2.07 -10.88 15.35
N MET A 41 1.56 -10.49 14.18
CA MET A 41 0.63 -9.36 14.04
C MET A 41 -0.66 -9.58 14.83
N ASN A 42 -1.24 -10.78 14.77
CA ASN A 42 -2.49 -11.09 15.49
C ASN A 42 -2.28 -11.24 17.00
N GLU A 43 -1.13 -11.79 17.42
CA GLU A 43 -0.83 -12.01 18.84
C GLU A 43 -0.41 -10.72 19.55
N LYS A 44 0.47 -9.92 18.94
CA LYS A 44 1.17 -8.81 19.60
C LYS A 44 0.87 -7.45 18.99
N GLY A 45 0.22 -7.41 17.83
CA GLY A 45 0.08 -6.22 17.00
C GLY A 45 1.29 -5.96 16.10
N LEU A 46 1.19 -4.95 15.27
CA LEU A 46 2.23 -4.51 14.35
C LEU A 46 3.03 -3.36 14.98
N ILE A 47 4.33 -3.52 15.11
CA ILE A 47 5.25 -2.45 15.55
C ILE A 47 5.66 -1.66 14.31
N LEU A 48 5.44 -0.35 14.37
CA LEU A 48 5.91 0.62 13.39
C LEU A 48 6.84 1.59 14.11
N ASP A 49 8.11 1.67 13.70
CA ASP A 49 9.09 2.54 14.33
C ASP A 49 10.01 3.27 13.34
N GLY A 50 11.09 3.83 13.83
CA GLY A 50 12.06 4.60 13.08
C GLY A 50 11.73 6.09 13.07
N ILE A 51 11.86 6.74 11.89
CA ILE A 51 11.68 8.20 11.76
C ILE A 51 10.26 8.69 12.10
N THR A 52 9.29 7.80 12.23
CA THR A 52 7.90 8.10 12.55
C THR A 52 7.57 8.00 14.03
N GLY A 53 8.57 7.66 14.88
CA GLY A 53 8.35 7.30 16.28
C GLY A 53 7.95 5.83 16.44
N GLU A 54 7.72 5.41 17.68
CA GLU A 54 7.37 4.02 18.02
C GLU A 54 5.86 3.90 18.24
N HIS A 55 5.25 2.95 17.53
CA HIS A 55 3.82 2.68 17.58
C HIS A 55 3.58 1.18 17.63
N LEU A 56 2.75 0.73 18.57
CA LEU A 56 2.16 -0.61 18.57
C LEU A 56 0.72 -0.50 18.07
N VAL A 57 0.44 -1.12 16.95
CA VAL A 57 -0.86 -1.00 16.27
C VAL A 57 -1.57 -2.36 16.30
N LYS A 58 -2.79 -2.37 16.83
CA LYS A 58 -3.67 -3.54 16.69
C LYS A 58 -4.15 -3.63 15.25
N VAL A 59 -3.93 -4.77 14.61
CA VAL A 59 -4.29 -5.02 13.22
C VAL A 59 -5.09 -6.31 13.09
N ASN A 60 -5.77 -6.47 11.96
CA ASN A 60 -6.44 -7.71 11.56
C ASN A 60 -5.66 -8.31 10.39
N ALA A 61 -5.07 -9.48 10.58
CA ALA A 61 -4.22 -10.10 9.59
C ALA A 61 -4.60 -11.57 9.33
N ILE A 62 -4.56 -11.99 8.07
CA ILE A 62 -4.77 -13.38 7.67
C ILE A 62 -3.62 -13.87 6.78
N HIS A 63 -3.39 -15.18 6.81
CA HIS A 63 -2.49 -15.83 5.86
C HIS A 63 -3.15 -15.95 4.48
N THR A 64 -2.35 -15.95 3.42
CA THR A 64 -2.86 -16.08 2.03
C THR A 64 -3.72 -17.32 1.81
N ASP A 65 -3.49 -18.42 2.55
CA ASP A 65 -4.32 -19.63 2.47
C ASP A 65 -5.74 -19.44 3.02
N GLN A 66 -5.95 -18.41 3.83
CA GLN A 66 -7.26 -18.05 4.40
C GLN A 66 -8.06 -17.09 3.52
N ILE A 67 -7.51 -16.65 2.38
CA ILE A 67 -8.25 -15.82 1.41
C ILE A 67 -9.63 -16.43 1.07
N PRO A 68 -9.78 -17.77 0.86
CA PRO A 68 -11.10 -18.37 0.58
C PRO A 68 -12.13 -18.21 1.71
N GLU A 69 -11.71 -17.84 2.92
CA GLU A 69 -12.59 -17.64 4.09
C GLU A 69 -13.11 -16.19 4.19
N ILE A 70 -12.65 -15.28 3.33
CA ILE A 70 -13.06 -13.88 3.33
C ILE A 70 -14.55 -13.78 2.96
N ASN A 71 -15.28 -12.96 3.73
CA ASN A 71 -16.68 -12.67 3.48
C ASN A 71 -16.87 -11.23 2.98
N GLY A 72 -17.70 -11.08 1.94
CA GLY A 72 -18.04 -9.78 1.35
C GLY A 72 -16.94 -9.21 0.44
N TYR A 73 -17.12 -7.96 0.05
CA TYR A 73 -16.27 -7.27 -0.93
C TYR A 73 -15.45 -6.16 -0.28
N PHE A 74 -14.39 -5.76 -0.96
CA PHE A 74 -13.57 -4.61 -0.60
C PHE A 74 -13.81 -3.46 -1.58
N ASP A 75 -13.80 -2.24 -1.06
CA ASP A 75 -13.86 -1.01 -1.85
C ASP A 75 -12.46 -0.64 -2.39
N LEU A 76 -11.43 -0.99 -1.62
CA LEU A 76 -10.02 -0.71 -1.93
C LEU A 76 -9.17 -1.98 -1.75
N VAL A 77 -8.36 -2.32 -2.75
CA VAL A 77 -7.36 -3.38 -2.67
C VAL A 77 -5.97 -2.80 -2.93
N ILE A 78 -5.08 -2.91 -1.96
CA ILE A 78 -3.69 -2.45 -2.03
C ILE A 78 -2.80 -3.64 -2.35
N ILE A 79 -2.07 -3.57 -3.47
CA ILE A 79 -1.14 -4.62 -3.92
C ILE A 79 0.28 -4.25 -3.50
N GLY A 80 0.75 -4.81 -2.37
CA GLY A 80 2.07 -4.52 -1.78
C GLY A 80 3.10 -5.65 -1.93
N VAL A 81 2.77 -6.73 -2.64
CA VAL A 81 3.68 -7.86 -2.92
C VAL A 81 4.87 -7.44 -3.80
N LYS A 82 5.89 -8.28 -3.92
CA LYS A 82 6.96 -8.09 -4.90
C LYS A 82 6.40 -8.21 -6.32
N SER A 83 7.01 -7.48 -7.29
CA SER A 83 6.48 -7.37 -8.66
C SER A 83 6.20 -8.70 -9.34
N TYR A 84 6.99 -9.74 -9.07
CA TYR A 84 6.81 -11.07 -9.64
C TYR A 84 5.58 -11.83 -9.10
N ASP A 85 5.02 -11.41 -7.96
CA ASP A 85 3.81 -11.97 -7.36
C ASP A 85 2.54 -11.17 -7.69
N THR A 86 2.65 -10.03 -8.40
CA THR A 86 1.54 -9.10 -8.65
C THR A 86 0.33 -9.79 -9.28
N ILE A 87 0.53 -10.54 -10.36
CA ILE A 87 -0.55 -11.22 -11.09
C ILE A 87 -1.26 -12.23 -10.18
N LYS A 88 -0.49 -13.01 -9.41
CA LYS A 88 -1.04 -13.99 -8.47
C LYS A 88 -1.88 -13.31 -7.39
N ALA A 89 -1.34 -12.24 -6.77
CA ALA A 89 -2.03 -11.49 -5.73
C ALA A 89 -3.33 -10.85 -6.24
N VAL A 90 -3.30 -10.18 -7.40
CA VAL A 90 -4.50 -9.58 -7.99
C VAL A 90 -5.57 -10.63 -8.27
N ARG A 91 -5.18 -11.76 -8.89
CA ARG A 91 -6.13 -12.84 -9.21
C ARG A 91 -6.75 -13.48 -7.98
N SER A 92 -6.01 -13.64 -6.88
CA SER A 92 -6.55 -14.20 -5.64
C SER A 92 -7.60 -13.29 -4.99
N MET A 93 -7.54 -11.98 -5.25
CA MET A 93 -8.48 -11.00 -4.70
C MET A 93 -9.70 -10.74 -5.59
N LEU A 94 -9.71 -11.18 -6.87
CA LEU A 94 -10.85 -10.95 -7.78
C LEU A 94 -12.21 -11.37 -7.22
N PRO A 95 -12.37 -12.53 -6.53
CA PRO A 95 -13.67 -12.92 -5.98
C PRO A 95 -14.22 -11.98 -4.90
N TYR A 96 -13.36 -11.12 -4.33
CA TYR A 96 -13.68 -10.21 -3.24
C TYR A 96 -13.71 -8.74 -3.68
N MET A 97 -13.74 -8.50 -4.99
CA MET A 97 -13.87 -7.19 -5.60
C MET A 97 -15.24 -7.04 -6.25
N HIS A 98 -15.89 -5.89 -6.08
CA HIS A 98 -17.04 -5.47 -6.87
C HIS A 98 -16.61 -4.63 -8.08
N GLU A 99 -17.53 -4.22 -8.93
CA GLU A 99 -17.22 -3.49 -10.17
C GLU A 99 -16.52 -2.14 -9.94
N ASP A 100 -16.78 -1.49 -8.81
CA ASP A 100 -16.21 -0.20 -8.43
C ASP A 100 -14.99 -0.30 -7.49
N THR A 101 -14.51 -1.50 -7.17
CA THR A 101 -13.34 -1.68 -6.30
C THR A 101 -12.10 -1.02 -6.90
N TRP A 102 -11.43 -0.16 -6.15
CA TRP A 102 -10.17 0.45 -6.55
C TRP A 102 -9.00 -0.50 -6.26
N VAL A 103 -8.09 -0.62 -7.21
CA VAL A 103 -6.88 -1.45 -7.04
C VAL A 103 -5.66 -0.54 -7.14
N VAL A 104 -4.95 -0.39 -6.03
CA VAL A 104 -3.82 0.54 -5.90
C VAL A 104 -2.51 -0.22 -5.77
N SER A 105 -1.50 0.18 -6.55
CA SER A 105 -0.16 -0.40 -6.51
C SER A 105 0.88 0.57 -5.93
N PRO A 106 1.23 0.47 -4.63
CA PRO A 106 2.36 1.20 -4.05
C PRO A 106 3.71 0.53 -4.35
N GLN A 107 3.75 -0.44 -5.22
CA GLN A 107 4.95 -1.19 -5.58
C GLN A 107 5.95 -0.31 -6.35
N ASN A 108 7.22 -0.66 -6.26
CA ASN A 108 8.22 -0.16 -7.20
C ASN A 108 7.99 -0.74 -8.61
N SER A 109 8.58 -0.13 -9.65
CA SER A 109 8.39 -0.53 -11.04
C SER A 109 7.04 -0.10 -11.62
N ILE A 110 6.59 -0.71 -12.73
CA ILE A 110 5.42 -0.32 -13.56
C ILE A 110 4.38 -1.46 -13.50
N ASN A 111 3.93 -1.78 -12.29
CA ASN A 111 3.04 -2.93 -12.08
C ASN A 111 1.59 -2.66 -12.52
N GLU A 112 1.22 -1.41 -12.72
CA GLU A 112 -0.09 -1.02 -13.26
C GLU A 112 -0.36 -1.70 -14.63
N LEU A 113 0.69 -1.89 -15.45
CA LEU A 113 0.59 -2.60 -16.73
C LEU A 113 0.26 -4.10 -16.59
N GLN A 114 0.52 -4.68 -15.41
CA GLN A 114 0.15 -6.06 -15.10
C GLN A 114 -1.24 -6.15 -14.45
N ILE A 115 -1.65 -5.12 -13.70
CA ILE A 115 -2.91 -5.05 -12.96
C ILE A 115 -4.06 -4.69 -13.89
N ALA A 116 -3.92 -3.65 -14.70
CA ALA A 116 -4.98 -3.11 -15.54
C ALA A 116 -5.60 -4.11 -16.52
N PRO A 117 -4.85 -5.04 -17.17
CA PRO A 117 -5.46 -6.09 -18.00
C PRO A 117 -6.34 -7.07 -17.22
N ILE A 118 -6.18 -7.18 -15.90
CA ILE A 118 -6.93 -8.14 -15.07
C ILE A 118 -8.18 -7.50 -14.49
N VAL A 119 -8.06 -6.29 -13.94
CA VAL A 119 -9.16 -5.65 -13.21
C VAL A 119 -9.82 -4.51 -14.00
N GLY A 120 -9.23 -4.08 -15.10
CA GLY A 120 -9.62 -2.92 -15.89
C GLY A 120 -8.83 -1.65 -15.53
N ALA A 121 -8.51 -0.85 -16.56
CA ALA A 121 -7.77 0.40 -16.38
C ALA A 121 -8.52 1.40 -15.47
N HIS A 122 -9.85 1.44 -15.59
CA HIS A 122 -10.72 2.31 -14.79
C HIS A 122 -10.72 1.99 -13.29
N ARG A 123 -10.25 0.81 -12.88
CA ARG A 123 -10.14 0.39 -11.47
C ARG A 123 -8.71 0.50 -10.95
N THR A 124 -7.74 0.63 -11.84
CA THR A 124 -6.31 0.63 -11.50
C THR A 124 -5.83 2.03 -11.21
N ILE A 125 -5.18 2.21 -10.06
CA ILE A 125 -4.58 3.47 -9.63
C ILE A 125 -3.11 3.22 -9.30
N GLY A 126 -2.23 4.07 -9.81
CA GLY A 126 -0.82 4.04 -9.45
C GLY A 126 -0.55 4.76 -8.13
N CYS A 127 0.43 4.27 -7.38
CA CYS A 127 0.92 4.94 -6.19
C CYS A 127 2.44 4.91 -6.14
N ILE A 128 3.08 6.04 -6.38
CA ILE A 128 4.51 6.21 -6.25
C ILE A 128 4.85 6.40 -4.77
N THR A 129 5.72 5.53 -4.21
CA THR A 129 6.15 5.61 -2.82
C THR A 129 7.57 6.16 -2.75
N THR A 130 7.81 7.16 -1.92
CA THR A 130 9.13 7.73 -1.66
C THR A 130 9.67 7.36 -0.28
N ILE A 131 8.89 6.64 0.50
CA ILE A 131 9.32 6.13 1.81
C ILE A 131 10.36 5.01 1.66
N SER A 132 11.24 4.92 2.63
CA SER A 132 12.14 3.80 2.83
C SER A 132 11.73 3.07 4.12
N ALA A 133 11.58 1.76 4.03
CA ALA A 133 11.21 0.93 5.17
C ALA A 133 11.88 -0.45 5.07
N ALA A 134 12.15 -1.04 6.22
CA ALA A 134 12.71 -2.37 6.34
C ALA A 134 11.91 -3.20 7.35
N MET A 135 11.90 -4.52 7.14
CA MET A 135 11.31 -5.48 8.05
C MET A 135 12.32 -6.61 8.26
N TYR A 136 12.93 -6.66 9.43
CA TYR A 136 13.97 -7.64 9.77
C TYR A 136 13.43 -8.81 10.60
N LYS A 137 12.28 -8.65 11.20
CA LYS A 137 11.59 -9.67 11.99
C LYS A 137 10.07 -9.57 11.85
N PRO A 138 9.32 -10.63 12.14
CA PRO A 138 7.86 -10.64 12.07
C PRO A 138 7.23 -9.48 12.84
N ALA A 139 6.16 -8.92 12.31
CA ALA A 139 5.36 -7.83 12.89
C ALA A 139 6.16 -6.60 13.36
N HIS A 140 7.30 -6.30 12.74
CA HIS A 140 8.11 -5.14 13.07
C HIS A 140 8.65 -4.46 11.81
N ILE A 141 8.16 -3.27 11.52
CA ILE A 141 8.53 -2.47 10.35
C ILE A 141 9.16 -1.17 10.84
N THR A 142 10.39 -0.94 10.38
CA THR A 142 11.14 0.28 10.67
C THR A 142 11.14 1.19 9.45
N ARG A 143 10.59 2.39 9.57
CA ARG A 143 10.77 3.44 8.56
C ARG A 143 12.15 4.05 8.69
N THR A 144 12.93 3.92 7.62
CA THR A 144 14.26 4.47 7.52
C THR A 144 14.25 5.71 6.61
N GLY A 145 15.30 6.51 6.66
CA GLY A 145 15.46 7.72 5.85
C GLY A 145 15.97 8.88 6.69
N SER A 146 16.35 9.95 6.04
CA SER A 146 16.71 11.19 6.72
C SER A 146 15.43 11.93 7.13
N VAL A 147 15.35 12.33 8.39
CA VAL A 147 14.41 13.39 8.78
C VAL A 147 14.85 14.63 8.00
N SER A 148 13.96 15.16 7.15
CA SER A 148 14.26 16.40 6.44
C SER A 148 14.59 17.47 7.47
N GLN A 149 15.79 18.04 7.39
CA GLN A 149 16.19 19.15 8.27
C GLN A 149 15.48 20.46 7.91
N SER A 150 14.73 20.47 6.80
CA SER A 150 13.88 21.58 6.44
C SER A 150 12.59 21.54 7.24
N LEU A 151 12.48 22.38 8.24
CA LEU A 151 11.27 22.54 9.07
C LEU A 151 10.06 23.09 8.27
N GLN A 152 10.22 23.41 6.99
CA GLN A 152 9.20 24.11 6.21
C GLN A 152 8.38 23.21 5.29
N GLU A 153 8.87 22.02 4.87
CA GLU A 153 8.10 21.14 4.00
C GLU A 153 8.22 19.68 4.46
N LYS A 154 7.09 19.06 4.78
CA LYS A 154 7.03 17.62 5.02
C LYS A 154 7.30 16.89 3.70
N PRO A 155 8.24 15.92 3.66
CA PRO A 155 8.51 15.19 2.43
C PRO A 155 7.25 14.45 1.97
N ILE A 156 6.95 14.51 0.67
CA ILE A 156 5.87 13.74 0.07
C ILE A 156 6.24 12.25 0.18
N CYS A 157 5.36 11.48 0.79
CA CYS A 157 5.54 10.04 1.02
C CYS A 157 4.90 9.20 -0.09
N PHE A 158 3.76 9.68 -0.60
CA PHE A 158 2.99 8.96 -1.62
C PHE A 158 2.46 9.95 -2.67
N LYS A 159 2.49 9.53 -3.94
CA LYS A 159 1.80 10.22 -5.03
C LYS A 159 0.85 9.24 -5.68
N VAL A 160 -0.45 9.54 -5.70
CA VAL A 160 -1.48 8.70 -6.32
C VAL A 160 -1.96 9.31 -7.62
N GLY A 161 -2.16 8.48 -8.65
CA GLY A 161 -2.55 8.98 -9.97
C GLY A 161 -3.34 7.96 -10.79
N GLU A 162 -4.26 8.48 -11.60
CA GLU A 162 -4.96 7.70 -12.61
C GLU A 162 -4.04 7.35 -13.77
N LEU A 163 -4.34 6.23 -14.46
CA LEU A 163 -3.54 5.82 -15.62
C LEU A 163 -3.65 6.78 -16.80
N ASP A 164 -4.74 7.55 -16.88
CA ASP A 164 -5.00 8.54 -17.95
C ASP A 164 -4.63 9.98 -17.55
N GLY A 165 -4.05 10.18 -16.36
CA GLY A 165 -3.60 11.47 -15.87
C GLY A 165 -4.71 12.39 -15.35
N LYS A 166 -5.96 11.93 -15.25
CA LYS A 166 -7.04 12.75 -14.70
C LYS A 166 -6.95 12.85 -13.18
N ILE A 167 -7.30 14.02 -12.64
CA ILE A 167 -7.55 14.17 -11.21
C ILE A 167 -9.03 13.89 -10.97
N THR A 168 -9.31 12.87 -10.18
CA THR A 168 -10.66 12.38 -9.92
C THR A 168 -11.01 12.45 -8.43
N PRO A 169 -12.29 12.48 -8.06
CA PRO A 169 -12.71 12.49 -6.65
C PRO A 169 -12.17 11.30 -5.85
N ARG A 170 -12.00 10.14 -6.47
CA ARG A 170 -11.43 8.97 -5.77
C ARG A 170 -9.95 9.15 -5.42
N LEU A 171 -9.18 9.92 -6.21
CA LEU A 171 -7.81 10.28 -5.84
C LEU A 171 -7.78 11.19 -4.62
N GLU A 172 -8.72 12.13 -4.48
CA GLU A 172 -8.84 12.97 -3.29
C GLU A 172 -9.12 12.11 -2.05
N THR A 173 -10.05 11.15 -2.16
CA THR A 173 -10.32 10.19 -1.10
C THR A 173 -9.08 9.35 -0.73
N LEU A 174 -8.32 8.87 -1.72
CA LEU A 174 -7.07 8.14 -1.47
C LEU A 174 -6.00 9.03 -0.82
N VAL A 175 -5.91 10.30 -1.21
CA VAL A 175 -5.02 11.28 -0.55
C VAL A 175 -5.36 11.39 0.93
N GLU A 176 -6.64 11.51 1.29
CA GLU A 176 -7.08 11.57 2.70
C GLU A 176 -6.69 10.29 3.45
N ILE A 177 -7.03 9.11 2.92
CA ILE A 177 -6.76 7.81 3.55
C ILE A 177 -5.25 7.60 3.73
N PHE A 178 -4.46 7.80 2.67
CA PHE A 178 -3.01 7.53 2.70
C PHE A 178 -2.23 8.59 3.48
N SER A 179 -2.80 9.77 3.69
CA SER A 179 -2.19 10.82 4.53
C SER A 179 -2.04 10.39 5.99
N SER A 180 -2.79 9.39 6.44
CA SER A 180 -2.55 8.72 7.73
C SER A 180 -1.17 8.07 7.84
N ALA A 181 -0.62 7.64 6.69
CA ALA A 181 0.69 7.00 6.59
C ALA A 181 1.83 7.95 6.18
N GLY A 182 1.52 9.18 5.82
CA GLY A 182 2.49 10.22 5.42
C GLY A 182 1.94 11.14 4.36
N THR A 183 2.58 12.28 4.14
CA THR A 183 2.13 13.29 3.18
C THR A 183 1.85 12.64 1.82
N THR A 184 0.61 12.73 1.37
CA THR A 184 0.12 12.14 0.13
C THR A 184 -0.44 13.24 -0.77
N VAL A 185 -0.18 13.16 -2.07
CA VAL A 185 -0.69 14.08 -3.08
C VAL A 185 -1.21 13.33 -4.29
N ALA A 186 -2.18 13.90 -4.99
CA ALA A 186 -2.58 13.43 -6.30
C ALA A 186 -1.60 13.96 -7.37
N THR A 187 -1.42 13.18 -8.44
CA THR A 187 -0.60 13.57 -9.60
C THR A 187 -1.37 13.34 -10.90
N ASP A 188 -1.25 14.27 -11.83
CA ASP A 188 -1.73 14.16 -13.20
C ASP A 188 -0.67 13.59 -14.16
N ASP A 189 0.55 13.37 -13.67
CA ASP A 189 1.66 12.78 -14.41
C ASP A 189 2.17 11.48 -13.76
N LEU A 190 1.28 10.48 -13.61
CA LEU A 190 1.64 9.19 -13.02
C LEU A 190 2.85 8.56 -13.70
N TRP A 191 2.88 8.58 -15.03
CA TRP A 191 3.91 7.87 -15.79
C TRP A 191 5.27 8.59 -15.73
N GLY A 192 5.30 9.91 -15.81
CA GLY A 192 6.53 10.68 -15.62
C GLY A 192 7.14 10.46 -14.24
N GLU A 193 6.31 10.46 -13.19
CA GLU A 193 6.73 10.15 -11.81
C GLU A 193 7.24 8.71 -11.65
N ARG A 194 6.58 7.72 -12.28
CA ARG A 194 7.03 6.33 -12.28
C ARG A 194 8.40 6.17 -12.93
N TRP A 195 8.57 6.72 -14.15
CA TRP A 195 9.83 6.65 -14.87
C TRP A 195 10.95 7.37 -14.15
N SER A 196 10.70 8.58 -13.63
CA SER A 196 11.67 9.34 -12.84
C SER A 196 12.16 8.56 -11.62
N LYS A 197 11.23 7.89 -10.92
CA LYS A 197 11.59 7.05 -9.78
C LYS A 197 12.38 5.81 -10.21
N MET A 198 12.04 5.17 -11.33
CA MET A 198 12.79 4.01 -11.83
C MET A 198 14.24 4.39 -12.16
N VAL A 199 14.46 5.51 -12.84
CA VAL A 199 15.80 6.02 -13.12
C VAL A 199 16.57 6.23 -11.82
N THR A 200 15.97 6.88 -10.83
CA THR A 200 16.60 7.11 -9.51
C THR A 200 16.94 5.80 -8.80
N ASN A 201 16.05 4.81 -8.85
CA ASN A 201 16.30 3.50 -8.23
C ASN A 201 17.43 2.74 -8.93
N CYS A 202 17.51 2.77 -10.27
CA CYS A 202 18.58 2.11 -11.03
C CYS A 202 19.97 2.72 -10.79
N GLN A 203 20.05 4.01 -10.39
CA GLN A 203 21.32 4.67 -10.08
C GLN A 203 21.91 4.32 -8.71
N ARG A 204 21.12 3.67 -7.85
CA ARG A 204 21.52 3.34 -6.47
C ARG A 204 22.14 1.95 -6.30
N TYR A 205 22.30 1.19 -7.40
CA TYR A 205 22.87 -0.17 -7.40
C TYR A 205 24.09 -0.25 -8.31
#